data_ab28a46283d3cdedf69cd7bfa03c5243
#
_entry.id   ab28a46283d3cdedf69cd7bfa03c5243
#
_cell.length_a   1.000
_cell.length_b   1.000
_cell.length_c   1.000
_cell.angle_alpha   90.00
_cell.angle_beta   90.00
_cell.angle_gamma   90.00
#
_symmetry.space_group_name_H-M   'P 1'
#
loop_
_entity.id
_entity.type
_entity.pdbx_description
1 polymer ?
#
loop_
_entity_poly.entity_id
_entity_poly.type
_entity_poly.pdbx_seq_one_letter_code
_entity_poly.pdbx_strand_id
1 'polypeptide(L)'
;MICTECNKRKATHGEFCDSCYNETKICRRCQQRKSIFEFEKNQKSIAGKVSRRGECRECRKWKKSIPSKAKKEYEKHHPVPPIGEPFTCPVCRNTIIRQFKNDVVLDHDHKTGEIRGYICRMCNNSMGMMEDDINILKRAIKWLQGTLKSLILSVFP
;
A
#
# COMPACT_ATOMS: atom_id res chain seq x y z
N MET A 1 18.28 13.04 26.05
CA MET A 1 17.23 13.01 25.03
C MET A 1 16.61 11.61 25.00
N ILE A 2 15.31 11.49 24.80
CA ILE A 2 14.63 10.19 24.65
C ILE A 2 14.65 9.78 23.17
N CYS A 3 14.78 8.49 22.90
CA CYS A 3 14.81 7.94 21.56
C CYS A 3 13.53 8.30 20.78
N THR A 4 13.69 8.93 19.61
CA THR A 4 12.57 9.38 18.76
C THR A 4 11.81 8.24 18.07
N GLU A 5 12.38 7.03 18.03
CA GLU A 5 11.75 5.87 17.40
C GLU A 5 10.85 5.10 18.37
N CYS A 6 11.30 4.79 19.57
CA CYS A 6 10.52 4.01 20.54
C CYS A 6 9.88 4.84 21.65
N ASN A 7 10.32 6.07 21.84
CA ASN A 7 9.89 6.99 22.89
C ASN A 7 9.98 6.40 24.34
N LYS A 8 10.86 5.43 24.56
CA LYS A 8 10.98 4.69 25.83
C LYS A 8 12.38 4.72 26.44
N ARG A 9 13.44 4.73 25.64
CA ARG A 9 14.82 4.58 26.08
C ARG A 9 15.61 5.85 25.81
N LYS A 10 16.69 6.05 26.60
CA LYS A 10 17.65 7.13 26.34
C LYS A 10 18.31 6.95 24.98
N ALA A 11 18.43 8.01 24.23
CA ALA A 11 19.14 8.02 22.95
C ALA A 11 20.65 7.95 23.20
N THR A 12 21.32 7.03 22.51
CA THR A 12 22.77 6.77 22.60
C THR A 12 23.46 6.96 21.24
N HIS A 13 22.72 6.88 20.14
CA HIS A 13 23.17 7.12 18.77
C HIS A 13 22.36 8.28 18.16
N GLY A 14 22.80 9.52 18.43
CA GLY A 14 22.05 10.71 18.02
C GLY A 14 20.66 10.73 18.63
N GLU A 15 19.63 10.56 17.82
CA GLU A 15 18.21 10.53 18.23
C GLU A 15 17.71 9.14 18.64
N PHE A 16 18.53 8.08 18.53
CA PHE A 16 18.11 6.69 18.67
C PHE A 16 18.81 5.99 19.83
N CYS A 17 18.13 5.06 20.51
CA CYS A 17 18.77 4.13 21.44
C CYS A 17 19.40 2.96 20.69
N ASP A 18 20.34 2.23 21.33
CA ASP A 18 21.04 1.09 20.73
C ASP A 18 20.11 0.08 20.10
N SER A 19 19.03 -0.29 20.79
CA SER A 19 18.07 -1.28 20.31
C SER A 19 17.35 -0.84 19.03
N CYS A 20 16.96 0.45 18.93
CA CYS A 20 16.32 0.97 17.72
C CYS A 20 17.33 1.22 16.60
N TYR A 21 18.56 1.64 16.95
CA TYR A 21 19.62 1.87 15.97
C TYR A 21 20.02 0.58 15.25
N ASN A 22 20.09 -0.53 15.99
CA ASN A 22 20.46 -1.85 15.46
C ASN A 22 19.27 -2.68 14.96
N GLU A 23 18.02 -2.17 15.07
CA GLU A 23 16.84 -2.91 14.62
C GLU A 23 16.86 -3.11 13.12
N THR A 24 16.58 -4.34 12.69
CA THR A 24 16.49 -4.71 11.28
C THR A 24 15.11 -5.26 10.94
N LYS A 25 14.74 -5.17 9.66
CA LYS A 25 13.48 -5.67 9.13
C LYS A 25 13.71 -6.33 7.78
N ILE A 26 12.96 -7.40 7.47
CA ILE A 26 12.96 -8.00 6.14
C ILE A 26 12.00 -7.23 5.24
N CYS A 27 12.50 -6.77 4.11
CA CYS A 27 11.69 -6.14 3.08
C CYS A 27 10.78 -7.18 2.42
N ARG A 28 9.47 -6.94 2.39
CA ARG A 28 8.50 -7.87 1.79
C ARG A 28 8.73 -8.10 0.28
N ARG A 29 9.33 -7.12 -0.41
CA ARG A 29 9.53 -7.19 -1.85
C ARG A 29 10.85 -7.85 -2.25
N CYS A 30 12.00 -7.32 -1.77
CA CYS A 30 13.31 -7.87 -2.13
C CYS A 30 13.79 -8.98 -1.19
N GLN A 31 13.05 -9.32 -0.15
CA GLN A 31 13.34 -10.34 0.87
C GLN A 31 14.69 -10.14 1.60
N GLN A 32 15.32 -8.97 1.42
CA GLN A 32 16.57 -8.64 2.09
C GLN A 32 16.32 -8.10 3.49
N ARG A 33 17.16 -8.52 4.43
CA ARG A 33 17.23 -7.92 5.78
C ARG A 33 17.95 -6.58 5.71
N LYS A 34 17.32 -5.53 6.17
CA LYS A 34 17.82 -4.15 6.08
C LYS A 34 17.57 -3.42 7.39
N SER A 35 18.34 -2.36 7.65
CA SER A 35 18.07 -1.47 8.79
C SER A 35 16.66 -0.92 8.72
N ILE A 36 15.99 -0.76 9.88
CA ILE A 36 14.65 -0.16 9.94
C ILE A 36 14.61 1.24 9.32
N PHE A 37 15.71 1.97 9.33
CA PHE A 37 15.80 3.32 8.75
C PHE A 37 15.73 3.33 7.22
N GLU A 38 15.92 2.18 6.58
CA GLU A 38 15.68 2.03 5.14
C GLU A 38 14.18 1.90 4.78
N PHE A 39 13.32 1.86 5.78
CA PHE A 39 11.86 1.83 5.59
C PHE A 39 11.22 3.15 6.00
N GLU A 40 10.25 3.63 5.21
CA GLU A 40 9.50 4.83 5.54
C GLU A 40 8.62 4.63 6.78
N LYS A 41 8.48 5.69 7.57
CA LYS A 41 7.53 5.72 8.70
C LYS A 41 6.10 5.72 8.17
N ASN A 42 5.20 5.01 8.82
CA ASN A 42 3.77 5.18 8.61
C ASN A 42 3.30 6.49 9.26
N GLN A 43 2.23 7.08 8.71
CA GLN A 43 1.74 8.39 9.15
C GLN A 43 1.20 8.42 10.59
N LYS A 44 0.88 7.26 11.19
CA LYS A 44 0.41 7.18 12.58
C LYS A 44 1.09 6.03 13.30
N SER A 45 1.66 6.33 14.47
CA SER A 45 2.01 5.31 15.44
C SER A 45 0.87 5.13 16.43
N ILE A 46 0.44 3.89 16.64
CA ILE A 46 -0.48 3.56 17.72
C ILE A 46 0.39 3.29 18.96
N ALA A 47 0.05 3.89 20.10
CA ALA A 47 0.72 3.70 21.38
C ALA A 47 2.22 4.05 21.40
N GLY A 48 2.63 5.15 20.75
CA GLY A 48 3.98 5.71 20.89
C GLY A 48 5.12 4.93 20.22
N LYS A 49 4.82 3.83 19.50
CA LYS A 49 5.79 3.12 18.66
C LYS A 49 5.65 3.52 17.20
N VAL A 50 6.75 3.93 16.59
CA VAL A 50 6.77 4.25 15.16
C VAL A 50 6.60 2.97 14.35
N SER A 51 5.53 2.90 13.57
CA SER A 51 5.32 1.82 12.59
C SER A 51 6.05 2.14 11.29
N ARG A 52 6.68 1.15 10.68
CA ARG A 52 7.40 1.28 9.42
C ARG A 52 6.77 0.43 8.32
N ARG A 53 6.83 0.91 7.07
CA ARG A 53 6.27 0.22 5.91
C ARG A 53 6.88 -1.17 5.72
N GLY A 54 6.19 -2.04 5.00
CA GLY A 54 6.65 -3.41 4.72
C GLY A 54 7.72 -3.49 3.63
N GLU A 55 7.80 -2.49 2.76
CA GLU A 55 8.79 -2.39 1.69
C GLU A 55 9.84 -1.34 2.02
N CYS A 56 11.11 -1.61 1.71
CA CYS A 56 12.18 -0.63 1.86
C CYS A 56 12.05 0.52 0.83
N ARG A 57 12.71 1.65 1.11
CA ARG A 57 12.67 2.85 0.25
C ARG A 57 13.13 2.56 -1.17
N GLU A 58 14.16 1.73 -1.33
CA GLU A 58 14.66 1.33 -2.65
C GLU A 58 13.58 0.62 -3.46
N CYS A 59 12.91 -0.37 -2.87
CA CYS A 59 11.80 -1.06 -3.51
C CYS A 59 10.58 -0.18 -3.79
N ARG A 60 10.48 0.98 -3.16
CA ARG A 60 9.38 1.92 -3.36
C ARG A 60 9.67 3.02 -4.38
N LYS A 61 10.93 3.26 -4.73
CA LYS A 61 11.32 4.30 -5.69
C LYS A 61 10.62 4.19 -7.05
N TRP A 62 10.23 2.98 -7.45
CA TRP A 62 9.53 2.76 -8.71
C TRP A 62 8.05 3.20 -8.68
N LYS A 63 7.45 3.37 -7.48
CA LYS A 63 6.05 3.78 -7.34
C LYS A 63 5.90 5.27 -7.63
N LYS A 64 5.37 5.60 -8.78
CA LYS A 64 5.02 6.98 -9.13
C LYS A 64 3.71 7.37 -8.47
N SER A 65 3.60 8.63 -8.06
CA SER A 65 2.34 9.23 -7.64
C SER A 65 1.70 9.97 -8.82
N ILE A 66 0.39 10.23 -8.73
CA ILE A 66 -0.27 11.09 -9.70
C ILE A 66 0.33 12.50 -9.61
N PRO A 67 0.79 13.09 -10.73
CA PRO A 67 1.22 14.48 -10.74
C PRO A 67 0.07 15.42 -10.33
N SER A 68 0.34 16.38 -9.46
CA SER A 68 -0.70 17.27 -8.91
C SER A 68 -1.51 17.99 -9.97
N LYS A 69 -0.88 18.40 -11.09
CA LYS A 69 -1.55 19.05 -12.22
C LYS A 69 -2.52 18.08 -12.91
N ALA A 70 -2.08 16.85 -13.19
CA ALA A 70 -2.91 15.82 -13.81
C ALA A 70 -4.12 15.45 -12.92
N LYS A 71 -3.89 15.35 -11.60
CA LYS A 71 -4.96 15.12 -10.63
C LYS A 71 -6.03 16.22 -10.67
N LYS A 72 -5.62 17.49 -10.58
CA LYS A 72 -6.55 18.63 -10.61
C LYS A 72 -7.36 18.69 -11.90
N GLU A 73 -6.70 18.44 -13.04
CA GLU A 73 -7.37 18.43 -14.34
C GLU A 73 -8.38 17.28 -14.44
N TYR A 74 -8.02 16.09 -13.98
CA TYR A 74 -8.93 14.95 -13.96
C TYR A 74 -10.14 15.21 -13.07
N GLU A 75 -9.93 15.71 -11.84
CA GLU A 75 -10.99 16.00 -10.87
C GLU A 75 -11.97 17.08 -11.36
N LYS A 76 -11.53 18.01 -12.20
CA LYS A 76 -12.37 19.03 -12.83
C LYS A 76 -13.43 18.43 -13.77
N HIS A 77 -13.06 17.41 -14.53
CA HIS A 77 -13.95 16.75 -15.50
C HIS A 77 -14.65 15.51 -14.93
N HIS A 78 -14.11 14.93 -13.87
CA HIS A 78 -14.62 13.72 -13.23
C HIS A 78 -14.70 13.95 -11.72
N PRO A 79 -15.68 14.74 -11.25
CA PRO A 79 -15.80 15.03 -9.83
C PRO A 79 -16.12 13.75 -9.04
N VAL A 80 -15.44 13.57 -7.93
CA VAL A 80 -15.78 12.46 -7.01
C VAL A 80 -17.15 12.77 -6.36
N PRO A 81 -18.04 11.78 -6.19
CA PRO A 81 -19.32 11.99 -5.54
C PRO A 81 -19.17 12.65 -4.17
N PRO A 82 -20.02 13.60 -3.79
CA PRO A 82 -20.01 14.22 -2.46
C PRO A 82 -20.13 13.19 -1.33
N ILE A 83 -19.77 13.60 -0.10
CA ILE A 83 -20.05 12.79 1.09
C ILE A 83 -21.56 12.72 1.28
N GLY A 84 -22.09 11.53 1.57
CA GLY A 84 -23.51 11.23 1.63
C GLY A 84 -24.10 10.62 0.35
N GLU A 85 -23.42 10.78 -0.78
CA GLU A 85 -23.90 10.29 -2.08
C GLU A 85 -23.43 8.86 -2.41
N PRO A 86 -24.23 8.12 -3.22
CA PRO A 86 -23.86 6.79 -3.65
C PRO A 86 -22.74 6.80 -4.69
N PHE A 87 -21.88 5.79 -4.61
CA PHE A 87 -20.84 5.51 -5.60
C PHE A 87 -20.84 4.02 -5.96
N THR A 88 -21.01 3.70 -7.23
CA THR A 88 -20.87 2.33 -7.73
C THR A 88 -19.45 2.10 -8.23
N CYS A 89 -18.73 1.19 -7.57
CA CYS A 89 -17.34 0.87 -7.92
C CYS A 89 -17.28 0.11 -9.26
N PRO A 90 -16.50 0.58 -10.26
CA PRO A 90 -16.40 -0.11 -11.55
C PRO A 90 -15.72 -1.48 -11.46
N VAL A 91 -14.95 -1.76 -10.40
CA VAL A 91 -14.24 -3.02 -10.21
C VAL A 91 -15.12 -4.10 -9.59
N CYS A 92 -15.67 -3.86 -8.38
CA CYS A 92 -16.49 -4.86 -7.69
C CYS A 92 -17.99 -4.75 -7.97
N ARG A 93 -18.44 -3.70 -8.66
CA ARG A 93 -19.85 -3.39 -8.97
C ARG A 93 -20.73 -3.09 -7.74
N ASN A 94 -20.15 -3.06 -6.55
CA ASN A 94 -20.87 -2.68 -5.33
C ASN A 94 -21.12 -1.18 -5.29
N THR A 95 -22.34 -0.81 -4.88
CA THR A 95 -22.70 0.58 -4.55
C THR A 95 -22.48 0.82 -3.06
N ILE A 96 -21.71 1.84 -2.75
CA ILE A 96 -21.45 2.29 -1.38
C ILE A 96 -21.94 3.72 -1.20
N ILE A 97 -22.43 4.08 -0.02
CA ILE A 97 -22.65 5.49 0.34
C ILE A 97 -21.32 6.04 0.84
N ARG A 98 -20.82 7.08 0.21
CA ARG A 98 -19.56 7.70 0.60
C ARG A 98 -19.69 8.42 1.94
N GLN A 99 -19.17 7.86 3.01
CA GLN A 99 -19.18 8.44 4.36
C GLN A 99 -17.92 9.25 4.66
N PHE A 100 -16.78 8.80 4.13
CA PHE A 100 -15.48 9.43 4.37
C PHE A 100 -14.75 9.73 3.06
N LYS A 101 -13.83 10.69 3.14
CA LYS A 101 -12.99 11.10 1.99
C LYS A 101 -12.32 9.92 1.28
N ASN A 102 -11.89 8.93 2.05
CA ASN A 102 -11.10 7.80 1.55
C ASN A 102 -11.94 6.58 1.17
N ASP A 103 -13.27 6.64 1.21
CA ASP A 103 -14.12 5.53 0.76
C ASP A 103 -14.06 5.34 -0.74
N VAL A 104 -13.85 6.44 -1.46
CA VAL A 104 -13.61 6.49 -2.90
C VAL A 104 -12.22 7.06 -3.13
N VAL A 105 -11.40 6.37 -3.90
CA VAL A 105 -9.98 6.68 -4.13
C VAL A 105 -9.74 6.85 -5.62
N LEU A 106 -8.97 7.86 -5.99
CA LEU A 106 -8.47 8.02 -7.36
C LEU A 106 -7.31 7.05 -7.57
N ASP A 107 -7.57 6.00 -8.34
CA ASP A 107 -6.59 4.98 -8.68
C ASP A 107 -5.71 5.38 -9.87
N HIS A 108 -4.49 4.87 -9.90
CA HIS A 108 -3.52 5.16 -10.94
C HIS A 108 -2.51 4.02 -11.11
N ASP A 109 -1.89 3.98 -12.25
CA ASP A 109 -0.78 3.09 -12.51
C ASP A 109 0.47 3.54 -11.76
N HIS A 110 0.99 2.70 -10.87
CA HIS A 110 2.17 3.02 -10.07
C HIS A 110 3.48 3.10 -10.88
N LYS A 111 3.52 2.55 -12.10
CA LYS A 111 4.71 2.61 -12.98
C LYS A 111 4.72 3.88 -13.82
N THR A 112 3.57 4.26 -14.36
CA THR A 112 3.44 5.41 -15.28
C THR A 112 2.96 6.67 -14.57
N GLY A 113 2.16 6.55 -13.51
CA GLY A 113 1.46 7.64 -12.85
C GLY A 113 0.13 8.00 -13.53
N GLU A 114 -0.29 7.25 -14.56
CA GLU A 114 -1.54 7.49 -15.29
C GLU A 114 -2.75 7.17 -14.43
N ILE A 115 -3.74 8.05 -14.48
CA ILE A 115 -5.00 7.91 -13.75
C ILE A 115 -5.86 6.84 -14.43
N ARG A 116 -6.34 5.86 -13.67
CA ARG A 116 -7.30 4.86 -14.12
C ARG A 116 -8.75 5.26 -13.82
N GLY A 117 -8.98 6.02 -12.75
CA GLY A 117 -10.31 6.47 -12.34
C GLY A 117 -10.58 6.27 -10.86
N TYR A 118 -11.83 6.54 -10.46
CA TYR A 118 -12.26 6.33 -9.08
C TYR A 118 -12.72 4.88 -8.85
N ILE A 119 -12.27 4.31 -7.73
CA ILE A 119 -12.68 2.99 -7.24
C ILE A 119 -12.90 3.04 -5.73
N CYS A 120 -13.61 2.07 -5.18
CA CYS A 120 -13.77 1.97 -3.73
C CYS A 120 -12.44 1.61 -3.05
N ARG A 121 -12.28 2.04 -1.79
CA ARG A 121 -11.09 1.77 -0.98
C ARG A 121 -10.74 0.29 -0.88
N MET A 122 -11.76 -0.59 -0.80
CA MET A 122 -11.55 -2.03 -0.72
C MET A 122 -10.85 -2.56 -1.96
N CYS A 123 -11.34 -2.23 -3.16
CA CYS A 123 -10.71 -2.64 -4.41
C CYS A 123 -9.29 -2.08 -4.57
N ASN A 124 -9.09 -0.80 -4.25
CA ASN A 124 -7.77 -0.17 -4.29
C ASN A 124 -6.78 -0.88 -3.36
N ASN A 125 -7.18 -1.18 -2.13
CA ASN A 125 -6.33 -1.89 -1.18
C ASN A 125 -6.04 -3.32 -1.64
N SER A 126 -7.05 -4.04 -2.13
CA SER A 126 -6.89 -5.44 -2.59
C SER A 126 -5.93 -5.55 -3.76
N MET A 127 -6.05 -4.68 -4.77
CA MET A 127 -5.10 -4.64 -5.88
C MET A 127 -3.70 -4.23 -5.43
N GLY A 128 -3.60 -3.25 -4.55
CA GLY A 128 -2.32 -2.82 -3.98
C GLY A 128 -1.64 -3.89 -3.12
N MET A 129 -2.40 -4.76 -2.43
CA MET A 129 -1.84 -5.93 -1.73
C MET A 129 -1.27 -6.98 -2.69
N MET A 130 -1.81 -7.06 -3.90
CA MET A 130 -1.31 -7.89 -5.00
C MET A 130 -0.33 -7.12 -5.91
N GLU A 131 0.24 -6.01 -5.40
CA GLU A 131 1.26 -5.18 -6.04
C GLU A 131 0.83 -4.57 -7.40
N ASP A 132 -0.46 -4.50 -7.70
CA ASP A 132 -1.02 -4.13 -9.02
C ASP A 132 -0.44 -4.99 -10.16
N ASP A 133 -0.01 -6.21 -9.84
CA ASP A 133 0.59 -7.13 -10.80
C ASP A 133 -0.49 -8.01 -11.44
N ILE A 134 -0.69 -7.80 -12.74
CA ILE A 134 -1.67 -8.55 -13.53
C ILE A 134 -1.39 -10.07 -13.48
N ASN A 135 -0.13 -10.49 -13.41
CA ASN A 135 0.21 -11.90 -13.36
C ASN A 135 -0.14 -12.52 -12.01
N ILE A 136 0.02 -11.76 -10.89
CA ILE A 136 -0.44 -12.21 -9.58
C ILE A 136 -1.96 -12.35 -9.59
N LEU A 137 -2.68 -11.34 -10.13
CA LEU A 137 -4.14 -11.37 -10.23
C LEU A 137 -4.64 -12.53 -11.11
N LYS A 138 -3.99 -12.79 -12.24
CA LYS A 138 -4.31 -13.96 -13.09
C LYS A 138 -4.10 -15.29 -12.36
N ARG A 139 -3.04 -15.41 -11.56
CA ARG A 139 -2.83 -16.61 -10.72
C ARG A 139 -3.87 -16.73 -9.63
N ALA A 140 -4.27 -15.63 -9.01
CA ALA A 140 -5.34 -15.62 -8.01
C ALA A 140 -6.68 -16.08 -8.61
N ILE A 141 -7.03 -15.62 -9.82
CA ILE A 141 -8.21 -16.09 -10.55
C ILE A 141 -8.13 -17.61 -10.77
N LYS A 142 -7.03 -18.12 -11.32
CA LYS A 142 -6.84 -19.56 -11.53
C LYS A 142 -6.93 -20.36 -10.22
N TRP A 143 -6.41 -19.81 -9.12
CA TRP A 143 -6.53 -20.42 -7.80
C TRP A 143 -7.98 -20.55 -7.36
N LEU A 144 -8.76 -19.47 -7.47
CA LEU A 144 -10.18 -19.46 -7.12
C LEU A 144 -11.01 -20.41 -8.01
N GLN A 145 -10.65 -20.56 -9.28
CA GLN A 145 -11.27 -21.50 -10.21
C GLN A 145 -10.87 -22.97 -9.96
N GLY A 146 -9.96 -23.22 -9.02
CA GLY A 146 -9.47 -24.58 -8.71
C GLY A 146 -8.46 -25.16 -9.71
N THR A 147 -8.18 -24.45 -10.82
CA THR A 147 -7.28 -24.94 -11.88
C THR A 147 -5.80 -24.99 -11.47
N LEU A 148 -5.40 -24.28 -10.42
CA LEU A 148 -4.04 -24.34 -9.87
C LEU A 148 -3.81 -25.55 -8.93
N LYS A 149 -4.85 -26.10 -8.35
CA LYS A 149 -4.73 -27.26 -7.44
C LYS A 149 -4.16 -28.48 -8.14
N SER A 150 -4.52 -28.70 -9.40
CA SER A 150 -4.02 -29.83 -10.20
C SER A 150 -2.53 -29.73 -10.50
N LEU A 151 -1.98 -28.52 -10.64
CA LEU A 151 -0.55 -28.29 -10.90
C LEU A 151 0.31 -28.48 -9.64
N ILE A 152 -0.19 -28.12 -8.47
CA ILE A 152 0.55 -28.26 -7.20
C ILE A 152 0.62 -29.73 -6.79
N LEU A 153 -0.47 -30.49 -6.94
CA LEU A 153 -0.52 -31.92 -6.61
C LEU A 153 0.37 -32.78 -7.53
N SER A 154 0.73 -32.29 -8.71
CA SER A 154 1.66 -32.97 -9.62
C SER A 154 3.14 -32.70 -9.32
N VAL A 155 3.44 -31.68 -8.50
CA VAL A 155 4.82 -31.26 -8.16
C VAL A 155 5.23 -31.72 -6.75
N PHE A 156 4.28 -32.03 -5.89
CA PHE A 156 4.49 -32.56 -4.53
C PHE A 156 3.65 -33.83 -4.37
N PRO A 157 4.20 -35.01 -4.68
CA PRO A 157 3.55 -36.29 -4.42
C PRO A 157 3.40 -36.62 -2.94
#